data_74d5e71120b20e9bbf77b7d1b8aedd90
#
_entry.id   74d5e71120b20e9bbf77b7d1b8aedd90
#
_cell.length_a   1.000
_cell.length_b   1.000
_cell.length_c   1.000
_cell.angle_alpha   90.00
_cell.angle_beta   90.00
_cell.angle_gamma   90.00
#
_symmetry.space_group_name_H-M   'P 1'
#
loop_
_entity.id
_entity.type
_entity.pdbx_description
1 polymer ?
#
loop_
_entity_poly.entity_id
_entity_poly.type
_entity_poly.pdbx_seq_one_letter_code
_entity_poly.pdbx_strand_id
1 'polypeptide(L)'
;MVIIKLADRLHNLRTLEYQSPEKRKEKARESLDIYSPLADRLGISKIKIEMDDLSLKYLEPDVYYDLVEKVHFKREAREARIDHIVKDVSKYLHDRGVEAEIKGRVKHFFSIYRKMVNQNKTIDQI
;
A
#
# COMPACT_ATOMS: atom_id res chain seq x y z
N MET A 1 6.86 -0.51 -24.75
CA MET A 1 5.73 0.39 -24.96
C MET A 1 4.75 0.38 -23.80
N VAL A 2 4.43 -0.79 -23.25
CA VAL A 2 3.54 -0.90 -22.09
C VAL A 2 4.12 -0.19 -20.86
N ILE A 3 5.42 -0.30 -20.62
CA ILE A 3 6.10 0.36 -19.49
C ILE A 3 5.97 1.88 -19.58
N ILE A 4 6.06 2.45 -20.79
CA ILE A 4 5.89 3.88 -21.01
C ILE A 4 4.46 4.32 -20.69
N LYS A 5 3.46 3.52 -21.08
CA LYS A 5 2.06 3.78 -20.75
C LYS A 5 1.80 3.73 -19.26
N LEU A 6 2.42 2.78 -18.56
CA LEU A 6 2.33 2.69 -17.09
C LEU A 6 2.93 3.92 -16.41
N ALA A 7 4.12 4.35 -16.85
CA ALA A 7 4.77 5.55 -16.31
C ALA A 7 3.92 6.80 -16.56
N ASP A 8 3.36 6.93 -17.76
CA ASP A 8 2.48 8.03 -18.13
C ASP A 8 1.22 8.05 -17.27
N ARG A 9 0.59 6.90 -17.08
CA ARG A 9 -0.59 6.77 -16.20
C ARG A 9 -0.27 7.11 -14.75
N LEU A 10 0.87 6.66 -14.25
CA LEU A 10 1.30 6.99 -12.90
C LEU A 10 1.50 8.49 -12.73
N HIS A 11 2.12 9.15 -13.70
CA HIS A 11 2.27 10.60 -13.70
C HIS A 11 0.90 11.30 -13.70
N ASN A 12 -0.03 10.83 -14.52
CA ASN A 12 -1.38 11.37 -14.56
C ASN A 12 -2.11 11.20 -13.22
N LEU A 13 -1.93 10.09 -12.54
CA LEU A 13 -2.49 9.86 -11.21
C LEU A 13 -1.91 10.82 -10.17
N ARG A 14 -0.62 11.10 -10.23
CA ARG A 14 0.04 12.05 -9.32
C ARG A 14 -0.48 13.47 -9.49
N THR A 15 -0.99 13.81 -10.66
CA THR A 15 -1.49 15.15 -10.98
C THR A 15 -3.01 15.22 -11.12
N LEU A 16 -3.75 14.19 -10.68
CA LEU A 16 -5.21 14.15 -10.78
C LEU A 16 -5.91 15.24 -9.98
N GLU A 17 -5.27 15.81 -8.98
CA GLU A 17 -5.83 16.91 -8.18
C GLU A 17 -6.22 18.12 -9.03
N TYR A 18 -5.62 18.27 -10.21
CA TYR A 18 -5.92 19.35 -11.16
C TYR A 18 -7.08 19.04 -12.11
N GLN A 19 -7.65 17.85 -12.01
CA GLN A 19 -8.77 17.42 -12.83
C GLN A 19 -10.10 17.56 -12.08
N SER A 20 -11.22 17.55 -12.83
CA SER A 20 -12.55 17.54 -12.21
C SER A 20 -12.77 16.28 -11.38
N PRO A 21 -13.65 16.33 -10.34
CA PRO A 21 -13.92 15.14 -9.53
C PRO A 21 -14.39 13.94 -10.33
N GLU A 22 -15.16 14.14 -11.38
CA GLU A 22 -15.65 13.06 -12.26
C GLU A 22 -14.49 12.39 -13.00
N LYS A 23 -13.59 13.19 -13.57
CA LYS A 23 -12.40 12.68 -14.26
C LYS A 23 -11.44 11.99 -13.32
N ARG A 24 -11.31 12.48 -12.09
CA ARG A 24 -10.48 11.83 -11.06
C ARG A 24 -10.95 10.40 -10.81
N LYS A 25 -12.24 10.22 -10.60
CA LYS A 25 -12.83 8.90 -10.35
C LYS A 25 -12.71 7.98 -11.55
N GLU A 26 -12.98 8.49 -12.75
CA GLU A 26 -12.85 7.73 -13.99
C GLU A 26 -11.42 7.22 -14.19
N LYS A 27 -10.44 8.11 -14.08
CA LYS A 27 -9.02 7.75 -14.24
C LYS A 27 -8.53 6.80 -13.17
N ALA A 28 -8.97 7.01 -11.92
CA ALA A 28 -8.60 6.14 -10.82
C ALA A 28 -9.17 4.73 -11.01
N ARG A 29 -10.42 4.60 -11.42
CA ARG A 29 -11.04 3.30 -11.69
C ARG A 29 -10.36 2.58 -12.85
N GLU A 30 -10.10 3.29 -13.93
CA GLU A 30 -9.37 2.74 -15.08
C GLU A 30 -8.00 2.22 -14.67
N SER A 31 -7.32 2.95 -13.80
CA SER A 31 -6.00 2.52 -13.30
C SER A 31 -6.09 1.24 -12.47
N LEU A 32 -7.10 1.10 -11.62
CA LEU A 32 -7.30 -0.12 -10.84
C LEU A 32 -7.72 -1.31 -11.70
N ASP A 33 -8.57 -1.08 -12.70
CA ASP A 33 -9.15 -2.17 -13.51
C ASP A 33 -8.19 -2.67 -14.59
N ILE A 34 -7.35 -1.79 -15.15
CA ILE A 34 -6.51 -2.10 -16.31
C ILE A 34 -5.03 -2.01 -16.00
N TYR A 35 -4.56 -0.87 -15.53
CA TYR A 35 -3.13 -0.58 -15.43
C TYR A 35 -2.45 -1.23 -14.23
N SER A 36 -3.12 -1.30 -13.09
CA SER A 36 -2.56 -1.95 -11.90
C SER A 36 -2.37 -3.46 -12.11
N PRO A 37 -3.36 -4.21 -12.64
CA PRO A 37 -3.15 -5.61 -12.99
C PRO A 37 -2.04 -5.83 -14.01
N LEU A 38 -1.89 -4.91 -14.97
CA LEU A 38 -0.83 -4.98 -15.95
C LEU A 38 0.55 -4.80 -15.32
N ALA A 39 0.69 -3.84 -14.40
CA ALA A 39 1.92 -3.64 -13.65
C ALA A 39 2.27 -4.87 -12.80
N ASP A 40 1.28 -5.50 -12.21
CA ASP A 40 1.44 -6.73 -11.43
C ASP A 40 1.99 -7.87 -12.31
N ARG A 41 1.43 -8.05 -13.51
CA ARG A 41 1.91 -9.06 -14.48
C ARG A 41 3.34 -8.83 -14.91
N LEU A 42 3.76 -7.57 -15.04
CA LEU A 42 5.12 -7.20 -15.43
C LEU A 42 6.10 -7.24 -14.26
N GLY A 43 5.63 -7.52 -13.05
CA GLY A 43 6.47 -7.59 -11.86
C GLY A 43 6.95 -6.23 -11.35
N ILE A 44 6.30 -5.13 -11.76
CA ILE A 44 6.67 -3.77 -11.32
C ILE A 44 5.85 -3.41 -10.09
N SER A 45 6.21 -3.98 -8.95
CA SER A 45 5.43 -3.87 -7.72
C SER A 45 5.36 -2.44 -7.16
N LYS A 46 6.43 -1.66 -7.28
CA LYS A 46 6.43 -0.26 -6.80
C LYS A 46 5.41 0.59 -7.53
N ILE A 47 5.32 0.46 -8.85
CA ILE A 47 4.34 1.18 -9.67
C ILE A 47 2.92 0.71 -9.34
N LYS A 48 2.71 -0.59 -9.23
CA LYS A 48 1.43 -1.16 -8.84
C LYS A 48 0.92 -0.60 -7.52
N ILE A 49 1.78 -0.62 -6.51
CA ILE A 49 1.43 -0.16 -5.16
C ILE A 49 1.06 1.33 -5.18
N GLU A 50 1.86 2.16 -5.84
CA GLU A 50 1.58 3.59 -5.93
C GLU A 50 0.30 3.87 -6.70
N MET A 51 0.06 3.17 -7.81
CA MET A 51 -1.19 3.28 -8.58
C MET A 51 -2.41 2.90 -7.75
N ASP A 52 -2.33 1.80 -7.01
CA ASP A 52 -3.42 1.33 -6.17
C ASP A 52 -3.75 2.33 -5.07
N ASP A 53 -2.73 2.86 -4.40
CA ASP A 53 -2.92 3.82 -3.31
C ASP A 53 -3.47 5.17 -3.81
N LEU A 54 -2.94 5.69 -4.91
CA LEU A 54 -3.44 6.93 -5.52
C LEU A 54 -4.87 6.76 -6.04
N SER A 55 -5.17 5.62 -6.64
CA SER A 55 -6.50 5.33 -7.13
C SER A 55 -7.51 5.25 -6.00
N LEU A 56 -7.18 4.62 -4.90
CA LEU A 56 -8.03 4.58 -3.70
C LEU A 56 -8.26 5.99 -3.15
N LYS A 57 -7.22 6.81 -3.11
CA LYS A 57 -7.31 8.20 -2.65
C LYS A 57 -8.37 9.01 -3.42
N TYR A 58 -8.45 8.81 -4.73
CA TYR A 58 -9.38 9.56 -5.58
C TYR A 58 -10.75 8.91 -5.71
N LEU A 59 -10.84 7.58 -5.62
CA LEU A 59 -12.12 6.86 -5.65
C LEU A 59 -12.89 6.96 -4.33
N GLU A 60 -12.19 6.75 -3.24
CA GLU A 60 -12.77 6.74 -1.89
C GLU A 60 -11.92 7.59 -0.95
N PRO A 61 -11.97 8.94 -1.10
CA PRO A 61 -11.11 9.83 -0.31
C PRO A 61 -11.32 9.69 1.19
N ASP A 62 -12.57 9.59 1.63
CA ASP A 62 -12.90 9.47 3.05
C ASP A 62 -12.32 8.20 3.65
N VAL A 63 -12.45 7.09 2.94
CA VAL A 63 -11.90 5.80 3.36
C VAL A 63 -10.38 5.85 3.36
N TYR A 64 -9.77 6.45 2.36
CA TYR A 64 -8.32 6.59 2.25
C TYR A 64 -7.74 7.36 3.43
N TYR A 65 -8.29 8.54 3.73
CA TYR A 65 -7.80 9.38 4.82
C TYR A 65 -8.06 8.75 6.19
N ASP A 66 -9.18 8.07 6.35
CA ASP A 66 -9.47 7.30 7.57
C ASP A 66 -8.45 6.18 7.78
N LEU A 67 -8.11 5.44 6.72
CA LEU A 67 -7.08 4.40 6.78
C LEU A 67 -5.70 4.96 7.08
N VAL A 68 -5.32 6.08 6.48
CA VAL A 68 -4.04 6.74 6.73
C VAL A 68 -3.92 7.09 8.21
N GLU A 69 -4.95 7.69 8.78
CA GLU A 69 -4.97 8.08 10.19
C GLU A 69 -4.89 6.86 11.11
N LYS A 70 -5.73 5.85 10.87
CA LYS A 70 -5.75 4.63 11.69
C LYS A 70 -4.47 3.81 11.56
N VAL A 71 -3.93 3.67 10.36
CA VAL A 71 -2.68 2.95 10.14
C VAL A 71 -1.51 3.69 10.76
N HIS A 72 -1.49 5.01 10.66
CA HIS A 72 -0.45 5.82 11.30
C HIS A 72 -0.45 5.64 12.83
N PHE A 73 -1.62 5.68 13.45
CA PHE A 73 -1.78 5.44 14.88
C PHE A 73 -1.31 4.03 15.28
N LYS A 74 -1.73 3.01 14.53
CA LYS A 74 -1.32 1.61 14.78
C LYS A 74 0.14 1.36 14.40
N ARG A 75 0.66 2.12 13.44
CA ARG A 75 2.03 1.98 12.96
C ARG A 75 3.05 2.25 14.06
N GLU A 76 2.85 3.28 14.87
CA GLU A 76 3.76 3.59 15.97
C GLU A 76 3.81 2.44 16.97
N ALA A 77 2.65 1.88 17.33
CA ALA A 77 2.59 0.72 18.23
C ALA A 77 3.20 -0.53 17.59
N ARG A 78 2.98 -0.73 16.27
CA ARG A 78 3.56 -1.88 15.55
C ARG A 78 5.06 -1.78 15.38
N GLU A 79 5.57 -0.59 15.05
CA GLU A 79 7.02 -0.38 14.90
C GLU A 79 7.74 -0.67 16.21
N ALA A 80 7.21 -0.19 17.33
CA ALA A 80 7.77 -0.50 18.65
C ALA A 80 7.75 -2.00 18.95
N ARG A 81 6.66 -2.68 18.59
CA ARG A 81 6.52 -4.12 18.78
C ARG A 81 7.45 -4.92 17.87
N ILE A 82 7.55 -4.54 16.60
CA ILE A 82 8.44 -5.18 15.63
C ILE A 82 9.89 -4.97 16.05
N ASP A 83 10.28 -3.78 16.45
CA ASP A 83 11.63 -3.49 16.93
C ASP A 83 11.99 -4.35 18.14
N HIS A 84 11.06 -4.52 19.09
CA HIS A 84 11.26 -5.35 20.26
C HIS A 84 11.45 -6.82 19.87
N ILE A 85 10.62 -7.34 18.97
CA ILE A 85 10.73 -8.72 18.47
C ILE A 85 12.04 -8.91 17.71
N VAL A 86 12.40 -7.98 16.83
CA VAL A 86 13.66 -8.05 16.08
C VAL A 86 14.86 -8.08 17.02
N LYS A 87 14.86 -7.24 18.06
CA LYS A 87 15.94 -7.21 19.06
C LYS A 87 16.02 -8.53 19.82
N ASP A 88 14.90 -9.07 20.27
CA ASP A 88 14.86 -10.33 21.02
C ASP A 88 15.35 -11.51 20.19
N VAL A 89 14.88 -11.62 18.93
CA VAL A 89 15.29 -12.69 18.02
C VAL A 89 16.76 -12.53 17.62
N SER A 90 17.21 -11.31 17.36
CA SER A 90 18.62 -11.05 17.02
C SER A 90 19.55 -11.43 18.18
N LYS A 91 19.18 -11.09 19.42
CA LYS A 91 19.92 -11.46 20.60
C LYS A 91 19.96 -12.97 20.79
N TYR A 92 18.82 -13.64 20.61
CA TYR A 92 18.73 -15.09 20.71
C TYR A 92 19.66 -15.79 19.71
N LEU A 93 19.67 -15.33 18.46
CA LEU A 93 20.53 -15.88 17.41
C LEU A 93 22.01 -15.57 17.68
N HIS A 94 22.32 -14.37 18.12
CA HIS A 94 23.68 -13.96 18.45
C HIS A 94 24.27 -14.81 19.58
N ASP A 95 23.52 -15.06 20.65
CA ASP A 95 23.91 -15.89 21.77
C ASP A 95 24.19 -17.35 21.33
N ARG A 96 23.62 -17.77 20.20
CA ARG A 96 23.86 -19.10 19.62
C ARG A 96 24.88 -19.12 18.50
N GLY A 97 25.56 -18.00 18.28
CA GLY A 97 26.62 -17.90 17.27
C GLY A 97 26.09 -17.73 15.84
N VAL A 98 24.82 -17.34 15.66
CA VAL A 98 24.23 -17.09 14.35
C VAL A 98 23.99 -15.60 14.18
N GLU A 99 24.57 -15.02 13.14
CA GLU A 99 24.29 -13.64 12.75
C GLU A 99 23.31 -13.63 11.57
N ALA A 100 22.20 -12.94 11.73
CA ALA A 100 21.17 -12.83 10.70
C ALA A 100 20.56 -11.43 10.71
N GLU A 101 20.25 -10.94 9.52
CA GLU A 101 19.51 -9.69 9.36
C GLU A 101 18.01 -9.99 9.37
N ILE A 102 17.26 -9.33 10.26
CA ILE A 102 15.82 -9.56 10.43
C ILE A 102 15.09 -8.24 10.14
N LYS A 103 14.12 -8.30 9.23
CA LYS A 103 13.31 -7.14 8.85
C LYS A 103 11.82 -7.43 8.98
N GLY A 104 11.09 -6.44 9.48
CA GLY A 104 9.62 -6.46 9.47
C GLY A 104 9.07 -5.74 8.24
N ARG A 105 7.84 -6.06 7.85
CA ARG A 105 7.16 -5.46 6.71
C ARG A 105 5.75 -5.00 7.07
N VAL A 106 5.40 -3.77 6.65
CA VAL A 106 4.05 -3.20 6.81
C VAL A 106 3.29 -3.30 5.50
N LYS A 107 1.99 -3.63 5.58
CA LYS A 107 1.12 -3.71 4.40
C LYS A 107 0.73 -2.33 3.90
N HIS A 108 0.53 -2.22 2.58
CA HIS A 108 0.08 -0.98 1.93
C HIS A 108 -1.42 -0.75 2.12
N PHE A 109 -1.85 0.51 2.02
CA PHE A 109 -3.23 0.93 2.29
C PHE A 109 -4.25 0.20 1.43
N PHE A 110 -4.01 0.08 0.13
CA PHE A 110 -4.93 -0.59 -0.77
C PHE A 110 -5.09 -2.08 -0.43
N SER A 111 -4.01 -2.75 -0.06
CA SER A 111 -4.06 -4.15 0.36
C SER A 111 -4.91 -4.34 1.61
N ILE A 112 -4.82 -3.43 2.57
CA ILE A 112 -5.63 -3.43 3.79
C ILE A 112 -7.10 -3.21 3.44
N TYR A 113 -7.40 -2.22 2.59
CA TYR A 113 -8.75 -1.91 2.14
C TYR A 113 -9.40 -3.11 1.43
N ARG A 114 -8.68 -3.72 0.50
CA ARG A 114 -9.15 -4.90 -0.23
C ARG A 114 -9.50 -6.05 0.72
N LYS A 115 -8.66 -6.26 1.73
CA LYS A 115 -8.90 -7.29 2.73
C LYS A 115 -10.14 -7.01 3.58
N MET A 116 -10.34 -5.74 3.96
CA MET A 116 -11.53 -5.31 4.69
C MET A 116 -12.81 -5.60 3.89
N VAL A 117 -12.81 -5.24 2.60
CA VAL A 117 -13.95 -5.44 1.71
C VAL A 117 -14.21 -6.93 1.46
N ASN A 118 -13.18 -7.69 1.11
CA ASN A 118 -13.31 -9.12 0.77
C ASN A 118 -13.72 -9.98 1.95
N GLN A 119 -13.27 -9.63 3.16
CA GLN A 119 -13.57 -10.39 4.38
C GLN A 119 -14.68 -9.76 5.22
N ASN A 120 -15.22 -8.63 4.76
CA ASN A 120 -16.25 -7.86 5.49
C ASN A 120 -15.83 -7.57 6.93
N LYS A 121 -14.58 -7.16 7.13
CA LYS A 121 -14.00 -6.87 8.44
C LYS A 121 -13.59 -5.41 8.54
N THR A 122 -13.54 -4.89 9.77
CA THR A 122 -12.97 -3.58 10.05
C THR A 122 -11.43 -3.68 10.16
N ILE A 123 -10.75 -2.54 10.15
CA ILE A 123 -9.29 -2.50 10.29
C ILE A 123 -8.83 -3.12 11.62
N ASP A 124 -9.65 -3.03 12.67
CA ASP A 124 -9.32 -3.59 13.98
C ASP A 124 -9.37 -5.12 13.99
N GLN A 125 -10.08 -5.74 13.04
CA GLN A 125 -10.20 -7.18 12.90
C GLN A 125 -9.13 -7.79 11.96
N ILE A 126 -8.31 -6.96 11.35
CA ILE A 126 -7.23 -7.34 10.47
C ILE A 126 -5.90 -7.10 11.18
#